data_fb9d803da808e849168429c88b931a56
#
_entry.id   fb9d803da808e849168429c88b931a56
#
_cell.length_a   1.000
_cell.length_b   1.000
_cell.length_c   1.000
_cell.angle_alpha   90.00
_cell.angle_beta   90.00
_cell.angle_gamma   90.00
#
_symmetry.space_group_name_H-M   'P 1'
#
loop_
_entity.id
_entity.type
_entity.pdbx_description
1 polymer ?
#
loop_
_entity_poly.entity_id
_entity_poly.type
_entity_poly.pdbx_seq_one_letter_code
_entity_poly.pdbx_strand_id
1 'polypeptide(L)'
;MDTIIISPSKVSDLENSGMLDKLFSHDIHVMTVPPLSDCMDDGLIKDIQIEDWLRREPVQVDVRKITAHIEGRRVMVTGAAGAVGREIVRQLATLNPYQLILVDQAESPLYDVQLELSDHWKNLEVRVLVADVANRTRLEAIFEETRPQLVFHSAAYKHVQLMDDFVSEAIQTNISGTVNIADLAAKYRVSRMV
;
A
#
# COMPACT_ATOMS: atom_id res chain seq x y z
N MET A 1 22.00 -21.71 -4.42
CA MET A 1 21.18 -20.66 -5.04
C MET A 1 21.87 -20.32 -6.33
N ASP A 2 21.25 -20.67 -7.47
CA ASP A 2 21.87 -20.44 -8.76
C ASP A 2 21.51 -19.03 -9.24
N THR A 3 22.51 -18.29 -9.74
CA THR A 3 22.35 -16.91 -10.19
C THR A 3 22.61 -16.82 -11.68
N ILE A 4 21.71 -16.16 -12.42
CA ILE A 4 21.88 -15.88 -13.84
C ILE A 4 22.04 -14.37 -14.02
N ILE A 5 23.08 -13.97 -14.77
CA ILE A 5 23.30 -12.57 -15.14
C ILE A 5 22.89 -12.38 -16.60
N ILE A 6 21.97 -11.45 -16.82
CA ILE A 6 21.39 -11.19 -18.15
C ILE A 6 21.85 -9.82 -18.66
N SER A 7 22.22 -9.76 -19.92
CA SER A 7 22.48 -8.47 -20.59
C SER A 7 21.18 -7.69 -20.77
N PRO A 8 21.16 -6.36 -20.54
CA PRO A 8 19.96 -5.52 -20.71
C PRO A 8 19.32 -5.67 -22.10
N SER A 9 20.12 -5.88 -23.12
CA SER A 9 19.64 -6.07 -24.51
C SER A 9 18.90 -7.40 -24.72
N LYS A 10 19.01 -8.35 -23.81
CA LYS A 10 18.39 -9.68 -23.89
C LYS A 10 17.18 -9.85 -22.97
N VAL A 11 16.91 -8.91 -22.11
CA VAL A 11 15.77 -8.97 -21.19
C VAL A 11 14.46 -9.08 -21.98
N SER A 12 14.27 -8.26 -23.00
CA SER A 12 13.05 -8.28 -23.84
C SER A 12 12.85 -9.58 -24.61
N ASP A 13 13.94 -10.23 -25.04
CA ASP A 13 13.88 -11.51 -25.75
C ASP A 13 13.42 -12.64 -24.81
N LEU A 14 13.86 -12.60 -23.57
CA LEU A 14 13.51 -13.57 -22.53
C LEU A 14 12.07 -13.40 -22.03
N GLU A 15 11.58 -12.17 -21.92
CA GLU A 15 10.17 -11.85 -21.64
C GLU A 15 9.24 -12.48 -22.69
N ASN A 16 9.51 -12.18 -23.96
CA ASN A 16 8.68 -12.66 -25.06
C ASN A 16 8.66 -14.19 -25.21
N SER A 17 9.65 -14.87 -24.66
CA SER A 17 9.77 -16.34 -24.69
C SER A 17 9.09 -17.03 -23.49
N GLY A 18 8.61 -16.29 -22.47
CA GLY A 18 8.09 -16.85 -21.21
C GLY A 18 9.15 -17.61 -20.39
N MET A 19 10.44 -17.40 -20.70
CA MET A 19 11.54 -18.10 -20.01
C MET A 19 11.80 -17.53 -18.63
N LEU A 20 11.50 -16.25 -18.42
CA LEU A 20 11.67 -15.58 -17.13
C LEU A 20 10.74 -16.16 -16.07
N ASP A 21 9.48 -16.43 -16.40
CA ASP A 21 8.53 -17.07 -15.47
C ASP A 21 9.04 -18.45 -15.04
N LYS A 22 9.69 -19.17 -15.94
CA LYS A 22 10.31 -20.47 -15.60
C LYS A 22 11.52 -20.32 -14.69
N LEU A 23 12.35 -19.30 -14.89
CA LEU A 23 13.52 -19.05 -14.03
C LEU A 23 13.09 -18.72 -12.60
N PHE A 24 12.08 -17.87 -12.43
CA PHE A 24 11.53 -17.55 -11.12
C PHE A 24 10.81 -18.72 -10.45
N SER A 25 10.14 -19.56 -11.23
CA SER A 25 9.47 -20.75 -10.67
C SER A 25 10.48 -21.79 -10.13
N HIS A 26 11.76 -21.70 -10.50
CA HIS A 26 12.83 -22.57 -10.03
C HIS A 26 13.76 -21.93 -8.99
N ASP A 27 13.33 -20.81 -8.37
CA ASP A 27 14.11 -20.10 -7.34
C ASP A 27 15.50 -19.67 -7.80
N ILE A 28 15.62 -19.29 -9.09
CA ILE A 28 16.86 -18.81 -9.71
C ILE A 28 16.92 -17.29 -9.56
N HIS A 29 18.02 -16.81 -8.97
CA HIS A 29 18.26 -15.38 -8.79
C HIS A 29 18.67 -14.74 -10.12
N VAL A 30 17.92 -13.75 -10.59
CA VAL A 30 18.18 -13.09 -11.87
C VAL A 30 18.74 -11.69 -11.64
N MET A 31 19.90 -11.40 -12.20
CA MET A 31 20.60 -10.12 -12.09
C MET A 31 20.86 -9.51 -13.46
N THR A 32 20.97 -8.20 -13.55
CA THR A 32 21.32 -7.48 -14.77
C THR A 32 22.52 -6.55 -14.58
N VAL A 33 23.23 -6.27 -15.67
CA VAL A 33 24.29 -5.26 -15.70
C VAL A 33 23.66 -3.93 -16.05
N PRO A 34 23.79 -2.87 -15.25
CA PRO A 34 23.27 -1.56 -15.59
C PRO A 34 23.94 -0.99 -16.85
N PRO A 35 23.30 -0.05 -17.58
CA PRO A 35 23.92 0.68 -18.67
C PRO A 35 25.21 1.37 -18.23
N LEU A 36 26.18 1.48 -19.13
CA LEU A 36 27.48 2.12 -18.84
C LEU A 36 27.36 3.57 -18.32
N SER A 37 26.25 4.25 -18.63
CA SER A 37 25.93 5.58 -18.09
C SER A 37 25.72 5.60 -16.57
N ASP A 38 25.31 4.49 -15.99
CA ASP A 38 24.93 4.38 -14.58
C ASP A 38 26.03 3.73 -13.72
N CYS A 39 27.16 3.36 -14.36
CA CYS A 39 28.27 2.67 -13.70
C CYS A 39 29.22 3.58 -12.90
N MET A 40 28.86 4.84 -12.69
CA MET A 40 29.72 5.80 -11.96
C MET A 40 29.58 5.72 -10.43
N ASP A 41 28.54 5.06 -9.92
CA ASP A 41 28.33 4.86 -8.49
C ASP A 41 28.08 3.37 -8.16
N ASP A 42 28.98 2.81 -7.35
CA ASP A 42 28.91 1.54 -6.60
C ASP A 42 28.11 0.36 -7.17
N GLY A 43 28.74 -0.41 -8.05
CA GLY A 43 28.35 -1.80 -8.33
C GLY A 43 27.95 -2.08 -9.78
N LEU A 44 28.78 -2.88 -10.44
CA LEU A 44 28.59 -3.33 -11.85
C LEU A 44 27.39 -4.26 -12.06
N ILE A 45 26.76 -4.75 -10.99
CA ILE A 45 25.68 -5.74 -11.05
C ILE A 45 24.64 -5.40 -9.99
N LYS A 46 23.38 -5.28 -10.40
CA LYS A 46 22.24 -5.03 -9.49
C LYS A 46 21.14 -6.07 -9.71
N ASP A 47 20.33 -6.27 -8.68
CA ASP A 47 19.10 -7.03 -8.79
C ASP A 47 18.13 -6.32 -9.75
N ILE A 48 17.44 -7.10 -10.57
CA ILE A 48 16.38 -6.58 -11.43
C ILE A 48 15.22 -6.15 -10.56
N GLN A 49 14.87 -4.88 -10.62
CA GLN A 49 13.67 -4.33 -9.97
C GLN A 49 12.48 -4.43 -10.93
N ILE A 50 11.28 -4.55 -10.36
CA ILE A 50 10.03 -4.61 -11.15
C ILE A 50 9.89 -3.37 -12.06
N GLU A 51 10.39 -2.23 -11.63
CA GLU A 51 10.40 -0.96 -12.36
C GLU A 51 11.24 -1.03 -13.64
N ASP A 52 12.31 -1.83 -13.67
CA ASP A 52 13.15 -2.04 -14.85
C ASP A 52 12.36 -2.74 -15.98
N TRP A 53 11.26 -3.41 -15.65
CA TRP A 53 10.38 -4.14 -16.57
C TRP A 53 9.23 -3.30 -17.09
N LEU A 54 8.72 -2.42 -16.23
CA LEU A 54 7.56 -1.61 -16.55
C LEU A 54 8.01 -0.40 -17.39
N ARG A 55 8.50 -0.32 -18.48
CA ARG A 55 8.81 0.84 -19.36
C ARG A 55 8.07 2.15 -19.03
N ARG A 56 7.87 2.41 -17.72
CA ARG A 56 7.25 3.61 -17.19
C ARG A 56 8.30 4.33 -16.35
N GLU A 57 8.52 5.59 -16.64
CA GLU A 57 9.28 6.43 -15.74
C GLU A 57 8.62 6.39 -14.35
N PRO A 58 9.39 6.12 -13.28
CA PRO A 58 8.86 6.20 -11.92
C PRO A 58 8.23 7.57 -11.72
N VAL A 59 7.02 7.61 -11.18
CA VAL A 59 6.38 8.88 -10.82
C VAL A 59 7.22 9.51 -9.73
N GLN A 60 7.96 10.56 -10.06
CA GLN A 60 8.71 11.34 -9.08
C GLN A 60 7.72 12.11 -8.19
N VAL A 61 7.45 11.57 -7.04
CA VAL A 61 6.58 12.20 -6.06
C VAL A 61 7.40 13.20 -5.24
N ASP A 62 6.93 14.44 -5.15
CA ASP A 62 7.54 15.45 -4.27
C ASP A 62 7.24 15.10 -2.79
N VAL A 63 8.12 14.28 -2.23
CA VAL A 63 8.00 13.79 -0.83
C VAL A 63 7.88 14.95 0.16
N ARG A 64 8.55 16.10 -0.09
CA ARG A 64 8.49 17.26 0.82
C ARG A 64 7.08 17.83 0.93
N LYS A 65 6.35 17.91 -0.19
CA LYS A 65 4.95 18.38 -0.19
C LYS A 65 4.04 17.41 0.54
N ILE A 66 4.25 16.09 0.37
CA ILE A 66 3.45 15.09 1.07
C ILE A 66 3.74 15.14 2.56
N THR A 67 5.01 15.18 2.97
CA THR A 67 5.40 15.28 4.38
C THR A 67 4.71 16.46 5.06
N ALA A 68 4.72 17.65 4.46
CA ALA A 68 4.07 18.83 5.02
C ALA A 68 2.55 18.66 5.27
N HIS A 69 1.90 17.72 4.57
CA HIS A 69 0.48 17.42 4.78
C HIS A 69 0.24 16.33 5.84
N ILE A 70 1.22 15.47 6.10
CA ILE A 70 1.09 14.28 6.97
C ILE A 70 1.67 14.54 8.37
N GLU A 71 2.82 15.22 8.44
CA GLU A 71 3.54 15.44 9.68
C GLU A 71 2.66 16.06 10.76
N GLY A 72 2.69 15.48 11.96
CA GLY A 72 1.91 15.93 13.11
C GLY A 72 0.39 15.75 12.98
N ARG A 73 -0.13 15.02 11.98
CA ARG A 73 -1.55 14.83 11.74
C ARG A 73 -2.04 13.46 12.22
N ARG A 74 -3.33 13.40 12.59
CA ARG A 74 -4.03 12.12 12.76
C ARG A 74 -4.49 11.63 11.40
N VAL A 75 -3.95 10.49 10.98
CA VAL A 75 -4.19 9.92 9.66
C VAL A 75 -4.89 8.57 9.82
N MET A 76 -6.03 8.43 9.20
CA MET A 76 -6.78 7.17 9.16
C MET A 76 -6.52 6.45 7.84
N VAL A 77 -6.32 5.14 7.92
CA VAL A 77 -6.26 4.25 6.75
C VAL A 77 -7.32 3.18 6.93
N THR A 78 -8.27 3.10 6.00
CA THR A 78 -9.25 2.01 5.94
C THR A 78 -8.82 0.97 4.91
N GLY A 79 -9.10 -0.30 5.16
CA GLY A 79 -8.49 -1.38 4.39
C GLY A 79 -7.00 -1.53 4.69
N ALA A 80 -6.60 -1.19 5.91
CA ALA A 80 -5.21 -1.12 6.34
C ALA A 80 -4.47 -2.46 6.30
N ALA A 81 -5.19 -3.57 6.39
CA ALA A 81 -4.65 -4.93 6.31
C ALA A 81 -4.49 -5.43 4.88
N GLY A 82 -5.12 -4.79 3.89
CA GLY A 82 -4.99 -5.12 2.47
C GLY A 82 -3.61 -4.77 1.91
N ALA A 83 -3.26 -5.33 0.75
CA ALA A 83 -1.94 -5.11 0.14
C ALA A 83 -1.63 -3.62 -0.10
N VAL A 84 -2.60 -2.86 -0.64
CA VAL A 84 -2.44 -1.42 -0.88
C VAL A 84 -2.45 -0.64 0.45
N GLY A 85 -3.39 -0.95 1.36
CA GLY A 85 -3.50 -0.27 2.65
C GLY A 85 -2.25 -0.44 3.50
N ARG A 86 -1.70 -1.66 3.56
CA ARG A 86 -0.45 -1.96 4.29
C ARG A 86 0.73 -1.13 3.76
N GLU A 87 0.85 -1.01 2.44
CA GLU A 87 1.92 -0.21 1.85
C GLU A 87 1.72 1.30 2.12
N ILE A 88 0.49 1.81 2.03
CA ILE A 88 0.17 3.19 2.44
C ILE A 88 0.56 3.42 3.90
N VAL A 89 0.23 2.48 4.80
CA VAL A 89 0.58 2.57 6.22
C VAL A 89 2.09 2.65 6.44
N ARG A 90 2.88 1.80 5.75
CA ARG A 90 4.35 1.83 5.84
C ARG A 90 4.92 3.18 5.40
N GLN A 91 4.46 3.70 4.27
CA GLN A 91 4.91 5.00 3.77
C GLN A 91 4.53 6.13 4.72
N LEU A 92 3.30 6.14 5.22
CA LEU A 92 2.85 7.13 6.18
C LEU A 92 3.64 7.10 7.48
N ALA A 93 4.04 5.93 7.97
CA ALA A 93 4.82 5.77 9.18
C ALA A 93 6.20 6.47 9.11
N THR A 94 6.78 6.60 7.90
CA THR A 94 8.06 7.32 7.69
C THR A 94 7.91 8.84 7.71
N LEU A 95 6.67 9.37 7.64
CA LEU A 95 6.38 10.80 7.48
C LEU A 95 5.99 11.49 8.81
N ASN A 96 6.29 10.87 9.95
CA ASN A 96 6.05 11.39 11.30
C ASN A 96 4.61 11.89 11.56
N PRO A 97 3.55 11.12 11.26
CA PRO A 97 2.20 11.49 11.67
C PRO A 97 2.11 11.56 13.21
N TYR A 98 1.21 12.38 13.73
CA TYR A 98 0.92 12.38 15.16
C TYR A 98 0.33 11.04 15.62
N GLN A 99 -0.57 10.46 14.80
CA GLN A 99 -1.19 9.17 15.06
C GLN A 99 -1.61 8.52 13.75
N LEU A 100 -1.36 7.21 13.60
CA LEU A 100 -1.96 6.37 12.58
C LEU A 100 -3.16 5.62 13.16
N ILE A 101 -4.30 5.71 12.47
CA ILE A 101 -5.56 5.03 12.82
C ILE A 101 -5.82 4.00 11.74
N LEU A 102 -5.66 2.72 12.08
CA LEU A 102 -5.78 1.60 11.15
C LEU A 102 -7.14 0.95 11.33
N VAL A 103 -7.91 0.90 10.24
CA VAL A 103 -9.26 0.33 10.24
C VAL A 103 -9.33 -0.78 9.19
N ASP A 104 -9.72 -1.98 9.62
CA ASP A 104 -9.97 -3.12 8.74
C ASP A 104 -10.95 -4.08 9.41
N GLN A 105 -11.66 -4.89 8.61
CA GLN A 105 -12.51 -5.95 9.13
C GLN A 105 -11.72 -7.25 9.43
N ALA A 106 -10.56 -7.43 8.79
CA ALA A 106 -9.71 -8.61 8.91
C ALA A 106 -8.77 -8.46 10.12
N GLU A 107 -9.16 -9.02 11.26
CA GLU A 107 -8.44 -8.89 12.55
C GLU A 107 -7.00 -9.40 12.44
N SER A 108 -6.77 -10.63 12.01
CA SER A 108 -5.44 -11.24 12.03
C SER A 108 -4.43 -10.53 11.13
N PRO A 109 -4.73 -10.20 9.85
CA PRO A 109 -3.82 -9.39 9.04
C PRO A 109 -3.60 -7.98 9.59
N LEU A 110 -4.61 -7.40 10.27
CA LEU A 110 -4.48 -6.08 10.88
C LEU A 110 -3.54 -6.11 12.10
N TYR A 111 -3.56 -7.19 12.87
CA TYR A 111 -2.62 -7.43 13.95
C TYR A 111 -1.19 -7.57 13.45
N ASP A 112 -0.96 -8.26 12.32
CA ASP A 112 0.37 -8.36 11.69
C ASP A 112 0.93 -6.98 11.33
N VAL A 113 0.09 -6.08 10.81
CA VAL A 113 0.49 -4.69 10.53
C VAL A 113 0.86 -3.95 11.82
N GLN A 114 0.10 -4.16 12.90
CA GLN A 114 0.41 -3.56 14.20
C GLN A 114 1.78 -4.01 14.74
N LEU A 115 2.07 -5.31 14.67
CA LEU A 115 3.36 -5.85 15.09
C LEU A 115 4.51 -5.25 14.27
N GLU A 116 4.38 -5.24 12.96
CA GLU A 116 5.37 -4.64 12.05
C GLU A 116 5.67 -3.18 12.42
N LEU A 117 4.62 -2.38 12.68
CA LEU A 117 4.80 -0.98 13.07
C LEU A 117 5.48 -0.83 14.43
N SER A 118 5.11 -1.66 15.41
CA SER A 118 5.71 -1.62 16.75
C SER A 118 7.19 -1.98 16.76
N ASP A 119 7.61 -2.84 15.84
CA ASP A 119 9.01 -3.27 15.71
C ASP A 119 9.89 -2.18 15.05
N HIS A 120 9.37 -1.50 14.03
CA HIS A 120 10.14 -0.56 13.22
C HIS A 120 9.98 0.90 13.65
N TRP A 121 8.82 1.30 14.19
CA TRP A 121 8.49 2.69 14.57
C TRP A 121 8.01 2.78 16.02
N LYS A 122 8.90 2.53 16.98
CA LYS A 122 8.61 2.45 18.42
C LYS A 122 7.96 3.69 19.04
N ASN A 123 8.16 4.85 18.44
CA ASN A 123 7.62 6.12 18.93
C ASN A 123 6.36 6.58 18.20
N LEU A 124 5.87 5.80 17.24
CA LEU A 124 4.68 6.12 16.47
C LEU A 124 3.44 5.71 17.26
N GLU A 125 2.54 6.66 17.48
CA GLU A 125 1.23 6.38 18.07
C GLU A 125 0.35 5.68 17.03
N VAL A 126 0.04 4.41 17.27
CA VAL A 126 -0.76 3.57 16.37
C VAL A 126 -2.02 3.12 17.10
N ARG A 127 -3.17 3.35 16.48
CA ARG A 127 -4.46 2.86 16.97
C ARG A 127 -5.07 1.89 15.96
N VAL A 128 -5.29 0.68 16.39
CA VAL A 128 -5.85 -0.40 15.57
C VAL A 128 -7.31 -0.63 15.94
N LEU A 129 -8.19 -0.64 14.95
CA LEU A 129 -9.64 -0.71 15.14
C LEU A 129 -10.24 -1.71 14.13
N VAL A 130 -10.77 -2.80 14.65
CA VAL A 130 -11.50 -3.77 13.82
C VAL A 130 -12.89 -3.22 13.54
N ALA A 131 -13.17 -2.96 12.26
CA ALA A 131 -14.47 -2.46 11.80
C ALA A 131 -14.66 -2.72 10.30
N ASP A 132 -15.92 -3.00 9.94
CA ASP A 132 -16.38 -3.03 8.56
C ASP A 132 -16.81 -1.61 8.13
N VAL A 133 -16.34 -1.17 6.97
CA VAL A 133 -16.71 0.15 6.40
C VAL A 133 -18.18 0.24 6.02
N ALA A 134 -18.87 -0.87 5.83
CA ALA A 134 -20.31 -0.91 5.65
C ALA A 134 -21.08 -0.59 6.95
N ASN A 135 -20.48 -0.76 8.12
CA ASN A 135 -21.10 -0.47 9.42
C ASN A 135 -20.96 1.02 9.79
N ARG A 136 -21.90 1.84 9.32
CA ARG A 136 -21.91 3.28 9.56
C ARG A 136 -21.87 3.66 11.04
N THR A 137 -22.64 2.99 11.88
CA THR A 137 -22.70 3.31 13.31
C THR A 137 -21.35 3.09 13.98
N ARG A 138 -20.68 1.99 13.68
CA ARG A 138 -19.33 1.71 14.19
C ARG A 138 -18.31 2.73 13.69
N LEU A 139 -18.35 3.05 12.39
CA LEU A 139 -17.47 4.06 11.81
C LEU A 139 -17.68 5.43 12.44
N GLU A 140 -18.92 5.84 12.67
CA GLU A 140 -19.22 7.12 13.28
C GLU A 140 -18.62 7.24 14.69
N ALA A 141 -18.75 6.21 15.51
CA ALA A 141 -18.09 6.16 16.83
C ALA A 141 -16.55 6.28 16.71
N ILE A 142 -15.95 5.61 15.70
CA ILE A 142 -14.52 5.69 15.43
C ILE A 142 -14.13 7.13 15.05
N PHE A 143 -14.85 7.77 14.12
CA PHE A 143 -14.57 9.16 13.71
C PHE A 143 -14.74 10.15 14.87
N GLU A 144 -15.75 9.95 15.70
CA GLU A 144 -15.99 10.78 16.88
C GLU A 144 -14.84 10.70 17.88
N GLU A 145 -14.36 9.50 18.13
CA GLU A 145 -13.30 9.23 19.09
C GLU A 145 -11.91 9.65 18.58
N THR A 146 -11.60 9.36 17.32
CA THR A 146 -10.25 9.54 16.77
C THR A 146 -10.03 10.88 16.09
N ARG A 147 -11.11 11.52 15.60
CA ARG A 147 -11.05 12.81 14.91
C ARG A 147 -9.96 12.88 13.85
N PRO A 148 -9.95 12.00 12.84
CA PRO A 148 -8.92 11.99 11.83
C PRO A 148 -8.91 13.30 11.04
N GLN A 149 -7.74 13.76 10.65
CA GLN A 149 -7.55 14.96 9.83
C GLN A 149 -7.36 14.62 8.36
N LEU A 150 -6.85 13.41 8.10
CA LEU A 150 -6.65 12.85 6.77
C LEU A 150 -7.20 11.41 6.76
N VAL A 151 -7.79 11.00 5.64
CA VAL A 151 -8.31 9.65 5.43
C VAL A 151 -7.79 9.10 4.12
N PHE A 152 -7.16 7.93 4.18
CA PHE A 152 -6.84 7.10 3.03
C PHE A 152 -7.79 5.91 3.01
N HIS A 153 -8.63 5.83 1.98
CA HIS A 153 -9.66 4.82 1.86
C HIS A 153 -9.28 3.78 0.81
N SER A 154 -8.80 2.62 1.26
CA SER A 154 -8.44 1.50 0.38
C SER A 154 -9.26 0.23 0.63
N ALA A 155 -10.27 0.31 1.49
CA ALA A 155 -11.16 -0.82 1.78
C ALA A 155 -12.08 -1.10 0.59
N ALA A 156 -11.87 -2.23 -0.08
CA ALA A 156 -12.69 -2.68 -1.19
C ALA A 156 -12.50 -4.17 -1.46
N TYR A 157 -13.55 -4.84 -1.93
CA TYR A 157 -13.40 -6.13 -2.59
C TYR A 157 -12.91 -5.92 -4.03
N LYS A 158 -11.79 -6.53 -4.41
CA LYS A 158 -11.09 -6.31 -5.69
C LYS A 158 -11.20 -7.45 -6.70
N HIS A 159 -11.53 -8.65 -6.24
CA HIS A 159 -11.61 -9.84 -7.09
C HIS A 159 -12.96 -9.90 -7.81
N VAL A 160 -13.04 -9.23 -8.98
CA VAL A 160 -14.29 -9.07 -9.75
C VAL A 160 -14.96 -10.41 -10.02
N GLN A 161 -14.23 -11.41 -10.49
CA GLN A 161 -14.77 -12.73 -10.78
C GLN A 161 -15.46 -13.40 -9.59
N LEU A 162 -14.90 -13.26 -8.38
CA LEU A 162 -15.53 -13.75 -7.17
C LEU A 162 -16.75 -12.92 -6.80
N MET A 163 -16.70 -11.62 -7.02
CA MET A 163 -17.79 -10.70 -6.67
C MET A 163 -18.98 -10.79 -7.63
N ASP A 164 -18.86 -11.42 -8.80
CA ASP A 164 -19.99 -11.72 -9.67
C ASP A 164 -21.03 -12.63 -8.97
N ASP A 165 -20.57 -13.51 -8.07
CA ASP A 165 -21.44 -14.36 -7.25
C ASP A 165 -21.88 -13.65 -5.94
N PHE A 166 -21.21 -12.59 -5.51
CA PHE A 166 -21.43 -11.87 -4.25
C PHE A 166 -21.64 -10.39 -4.45
N VAL A 167 -22.48 -10.01 -5.41
CA VAL A 167 -22.71 -8.61 -5.82
C VAL A 167 -23.18 -7.72 -4.64
N SER A 168 -24.02 -8.25 -3.77
CA SER A 168 -24.52 -7.53 -2.58
C SER A 168 -23.39 -7.10 -1.65
N GLU A 169 -22.41 -7.98 -1.42
CA GLU A 169 -21.27 -7.71 -0.56
C GLU A 169 -20.36 -6.65 -1.19
N ALA A 170 -20.15 -6.75 -2.52
CA ALA A 170 -19.39 -5.75 -3.25
C ALA A 170 -20.07 -4.37 -3.17
N ILE A 171 -21.38 -4.29 -3.35
CA ILE A 171 -22.14 -3.04 -3.23
C ILE A 171 -22.05 -2.48 -1.81
N GLN A 172 -22.23 -3.31 -0.79
CA GLN A 172 -22.16 -2.86 0.61
C GLN A 172 -20.77 -2.29 0.95
N THR A 173 -19.70 -2.98 0.59
CA THR A 173 -18.35 -2.55 0.92
C THR A 173 -17.87 -1.44 -0.01
N ASN A 174 -17.92 -1.64 -1.34
CA ASN A 174 -17.28 -0.72 -2.28
C ASN A 174 -18.09 0.56 -2.52
N ILE A 175 -19.43 0.49 -2.41
CA ILE A 175 -20.30 1.66 -2.62
C ILE A 175 -20.74 2.23 -1.27
N SER A 176 -21.51 1.47 -0.48
CA SER A 176 -22.05 2.00 0.78
C SER A 176 -20.93 2.32 1.79
N GLY A 177 -19.88 1.50 1.85
CA GLY A 177 -18.70 1.75 2.67
C GLY A 177 -17.99 3.05 2.28
N THR A 178 -17.77 3.28 0.99
CA THR A 178 -17.16 4.51 0.49
C THR A 178 -18.03 5.74 0.80
N VAL A 179 -19.36 5.64 0.60
CA VAL A 179 -20.30 6.71 0.97
C VAL A 179 -20.26 7.00 2.47
N ASN A 180 -20.24 5.97 3.32
CA ASN A 180 -20.12 6.13 4.77
C ASN A 180 -18.86 6.90 5.15
N ILE A 181 -17.70 6.53 4.58
CA ILE A 181 -16.43 7.20 4.88
C ILE A 181 -16.47 8.66 4.39
N ALA A 182 -16.96 8.91 3.18
CA ALA A 182 -17.05 10.27 2.62
C ALA A 182 -17.95 11.19 3.44
N ASP A 183 -19.14 10.71 3.80
CA ASP A 183 -20.09 11.46 4.64
C ASP A 183 -19.52 11.77 6.03
N LEU A 184 -18.87 10.78 6.66
CA LEU A 184 -18.25 10.97 7.97
C LEU A 184 -17.04 11.89 7.87
N ALA A 185 -16.23 11.78 6.81
CA ALA A 185 -15.13 12.70 6.56
C ALA A 185 -15.64 14.16 6.44
N ALA A 186 -16.74 14.39 5.72
CA ALA A 186 -17.38 15.69 5.64
C ALA A 186 -17.94 16.14 7.00
N LYS A 187 -18.69 15.28 7.70
CA LYS A 187 -19.28 15.57 9.01
C LYS A 187 -18.24 15.96 10.05
N TYR A 188 -17.12 15.23 10.11
CA TYR A 188 -16.05 15.46 11.08
C TYR A 188 -14.93 16.38 10.57
N ARG A 189 -15.17 17.08 9.44
CA ARG A 189 -14.29 18.09 8.86
C ARG A 189 -12.86 17.56 8.59
N VAL A 190 -12.78 16.35 8.05
CA VAL A 190 -11.52 15.81 7.52
C VAL A 190 -10.99 16.75 6.45
N SER A 191 -9.73 17.14 6.55
CA SER A 191 -9.15 18.14 5.64
C SER A 191 -8.93 17.58 4.23
N ARG A 192 -8.69 16.28 4.10
CA ARG A 192 -8.49 15.60 2.83
C ARG A 192 -8.82 14.11 2.95
N MET A 193 -9.52 13.58 1.95
CA MET A 193 -9.76 12.16 1.74
C MET A 193 -9.22 11.75 0.36
N VAL A 194 -8.58 10.58 0.30
CA VAL A 194 -8.03 9.94 -0.90
C VAL A 194 -8.58 8.53 -1.00
#